data_518a8ab50a6fbb44e8877c7ea6caabb4
#
_entry.id   518a8ab50a6fbb44e8877c7ea6caabb4
#
_cell.length_a   1.000
_cell.length_b   1.000
_cell.length_c   1.000
_cell.angle_alpha   90.00
_cell.angle_beta   90.00
_cell.angle_gamma   90.00
#
_symmetry.space_group_name_H-M   'P 1'
#
loop_
_entity.id
_entity.type
_entity.pdbx_description
1 polymer ?
#
loop_
_entity_poly.entity_id
_entity_poly.type
_entity_poly.pdbx_seq_one_letter_code
_entity_poly.pdbx_strand_id
1 'polypeptide(L)'
;MNEIVQYQEPLTAVAIRAQVNLVQEVMKAVMKDGTHYGVIPGTPKPSLWKPGAEVLAATFRIAVSYKIEDLSTPDVARYRVTAIGTHQTSGIVMGEGMGECSSGEEKYKWRKAVNANEFAAVPEDRRRVKFGKSYDVNQVRTEPADLANTILKMACKRAQVAMILNVTAASDCFTQDIEDLPEELRQNVDTETGEIHKKEPQPIPPLSAEEFSKQKPKWQAAVVSGKKTAEAIIAWVSAQNIATLTDAQKAEINGWKKAEPEAENLDAEATKAPAIDPDDHPFD
;
A
#
# COMPACT_ATOMS: atom_id res chain seq x y z
N MET A 1 -12.59 -36.27 45.65
CA MET A 1 -12.29 -35.46 44.44
C MET A 1 -12.96 -34.14 44.61
N ASN A 2 -12.24 -33.06 44.91
CA ASN A 2 -12.81 -31.72 44.99
C ASN A 2 -12.94 -31.19 43.57
N GLU A 3 -14.15 -31.09 43.09
CA GLU A 3 -14.45 -30.29 41.92
C GLU A 3 -14.16 -28.83 42.26
N ILE A 4 -13.10 -28.31 41.68
CA ILE A 4 -12.83 -26.87 41.66
C ILE A 4 -13.85 -26.29 40.67
N VAL A 5 -15.00 -25.87 41.15
CA VAL A 5 -15.92 -25.03 40.39
C VAL A 5 -15.20 -23.70 40.18
N GLN A 6 -14.60 -23.51 39.01
CA GLN A 6 -14.10 -22.20 38.59
C GLN A 6 -15.32 -21.29 38.41
N TYR A 7 -15.55 -20.42 39.39
CA TYR A 7 -16.53 -19.34 39.31
C TYR A 7 -16.00 -18.35 38.27
N GLN A 8 -16.46 -18.46 37.06
CA GLN A 8 -16.21 -17.43 36.07
C GLN A 8 -17.14 -16.26 36.38
N GLU A 9 -16.55 -15.15 36.82
CA GLU A 9 -17.33 -13.91 36.98
C GLU A 9 -17.98 -13.57 35.61
N PRO A 10 -19.26 -13.18 35.62
CA PRO A 10 -19.94 -12.81 34.39
C PRO A 10 -19.20 -11.63 33.71
N LEU A 11 -19.00 -11.72 32.42
CA LEU A 11 -18.38 -10.65 31.65
C LEU A 11 -19.22 -9.38 31.77
N THR A 12 -18.62 -8.33 32.31
CA THR A 12 -19.23 -7.01 32.41
C THR A 12 -18.81 -6.11 31.27
N ALA A 13 -19.59 -5.08 30.96
CA ALA A 13 -19.21 -4.07 29.97
C ALA A 13 -17.87 -3.40 30.30
N VAL A 14 -17.53 -3.28 31.59
CA VAL A 14 -16.24 -2.75 32.04
C VAL A 14 -15.11 -3.71 31.70
N ALA A 15 -15.28 -5.01 31.90
CA ALA A 15 -14.27 -6.03 31.56
C ALA A 15 -14.01 -6.09 30.05
N ILE A 16 -15.09 -6.04 29.25
CA ILE A 16 -14.96 -6.02 27.76
C ILE A 16 -14.24 -4.74 27.33
N ARG A 17 -14.58 -3.59 27.88
CA ARG A 17 -13.87 -2.33 27.55
C ARG A 17 -12.41 -2.38 27.95
N ALA A 18 -12.09 -2.96 29.11
CA ALA A 18 -10.71 -3.14 29.55
C ALA A 18 -9.92 -4.03 28.57
N GLN A 19 -10.53 -5.07 28.02
CA GLN A 19 -9.90 -5.92 27.00
C GLN A 19 -9.62 -5.15 25.71
N VAL A 20 -10.56 -4.36 25.21
CA VAL A 20 -10.36 -3.53 24.01
C VAL A 20 -9.26 -2.48 24.25
N ASN A 21 -9.27 -1.84 25.43
CA ASN A 21 -8.23 -0.88 25.82
C ASN A 21 -6.85 -1.55 25.86
N LEU A 22 -6.76 -2.77 26.39
CA LEU A 22 -5.51 -3.54 26.42
C LEU A 22 -4.96 -3.79 25.00
N VAL A 23 -5.80 -4.13 24.03
CA VAL A 23 -5.40 -4.26 22.63
C VAL A 23 -4.79 -2.96 22.10
N GLN A 24 -5.43 -1.82 22.39
CA GLN A 24 -4.95 -0.51 21.97
C GLN A 24 -3.63 -0.13 22.67
N GLU A 25 -3.46 -0.45 23.93
CA GLU A 25 -2.22 -0.23 24.69
C GLU A 25 -1.08 -1.09 24.14
N VAL A 26 -1.32 -2.38 23.86
CA VAL A 26 -0.35 -3.29 23.24
C VAL A 26 0.03 -2.78 21.84
N MET A 27 -0.95 -2.33 21.07
CA MET A 27 -0.69 -1.74 19.75
C MET A 27 0.29 -0.55 19.85
N LYS A 28 0.08 0.34 20.81
CA LYS A 28 0.93 1.54 20.99
C LYS A 28 2.30 1.23 21.61
N ALA A 29 2.36 0.33 22.58
CA ALA A 29 3.55 0.09 23.38
C ALA A 29 4.50 -0.95 22.79
N VAL A 30 3.97 -1.97 22.10
CA VAL A 30 4.75 -3.15 21.67
C VAL A 30 4.77 -3.29 20.14
N MET A 31 3.64 -3.00 19.48
CA MET A 31 3.52 -3.22 18.04
C MET A 31 4.15 -2.07 17.25
N LYS A 32 4.74 -2.39 16.11
CA LYS A 32 5.37 -1.43 15.19
C LYS A 32 4.59 -1.38 13.89
N ASP A 33 4.28 -0.16 13.42
CA ASP A 33 3.78 0.04 12.06
C ASP A 33 4.81 -0.45 11.03
N GLY A 34 4.32 -1.03 9.95
CA GLY A 34 5.19 -1.64 8.93
C GLY A 34 5.79 -3.01 9.31
N THR A 35 5.51 -3.54 10.52
CA THR A 35 5.96 -4.86 10.96
C THR A 35 4.82 -5.73 11.49
N HIS A 36 4.01 -5.20 12.37
CA HIS A 36 2.91 -5.92 13.05
C HIS A 36 1.55 -5.60 12.46
N TYR A 37 1.42 -4.42 11.91
CA TYR A 37 0.23 -3.91 11.20
C TYR A 37 0.68 -2.88 10.16
N GLY A 38 -0.25 -2.49 9.28
CA GLY A 38 0.03 -1.41 8.33
C GLY A 38 -1.25 -0.77 7.86
N VAL A 39 -1.18 0.54 7.59
CA VAL A 39 -2.29 1.31 7.03
C VAL A 39 -2.24 1.18 5.51
N ILE A 40 -3.29 0.60 4.94
CA ILE A 40 -3.44 0.50 3.50
C ILE A 40 -4.23 1.71 3.02
N PRO A 41 -3.76 2.48 2.03
CA PRO A 41 -4.51 3.60 1.49
C PRO A 41 -5.93 3.20 1.08
N GLY A 42 -6.93 3.94 1.57
CA GLY A 42 -8.34 3.66 1.29
C GLY A 42 -9.04 2.75 2.31
N THR A 43 -8.34 2.22 3.31
CA THR A 43 -8.97 1.49 4.41
C THR A 43 -9.15 2.39 5.65
N PRO A 44 -10.29 2.28 6.37
CA PRO A 44 -10.54 3.12 7.55
C PRO A 44 -9.71 2.71 8.78
N LYS A 45 -9.20 1.48 8.80
CA LYS A 45 -8.43 0.91 9.91
C LYS A 45 -7.16 0.23 9.38
N PRO A 46 -6.08 0.14 10.19
CA PRO A 46 -4.89 -0.62 9.82
C PRO A 46 -5.21 -2.11 9.70
N SER A 47 -4.52 -2.79 8.79
CA SER A 47 -4.61 -4.25 8.63
C SER A 47 -3.66 -4.95 9.58
N LEU A 48 -4.14 -5.96 10.29
CA LEU A 48 -3.33 -6.79 11.18
C LEU A 48 -2.53 -7.82 10.36
N TRP A 49 -1.21 -7.88 10.58
CA TRP A 49 -0.35 -8.85 9.95
C TRP A 49 -0.06 -10.03 10.86
N LYS A 50 0.48 -11.11 10.31
CA LYS A 50 0.80 -12.33 11.08
C LYS A 50 1.65 -12.04 12.33
N PRO A 51 2.76 -11.27 12.27
CA PRO A 51 3.53 -10.94 13.47
C PRO A 51 2.70 -10.19 14.52
N GLY A 52 1.79 -9.34 14.11
CA GLY A 52 0.87 -8.67 15.03
C GLY A 52 -0.14 -9.62 15.68
N ALA A 53 -0.67 -10.57 14.90
CA ALA A 53 -1.52 -11.63 15.44
C ALA A 53 -0.78 -12.51 16.46
N GLU A 54 0.51 -12.76 16.25
CA GLU A 54 1.37 -13.49 17.20
C GLU A 54 1.60 -12.71 18.50
N VAL A 55 1.77 -11.39 18.44
CA VAL A 55 1.85 -10.53 19.63
C VAL A 55 0.55 -10.58 20.42
N LEU A 56 -0.60 -10.46 19.75
CA LEU A 56 -1.90 -10.57 20.43
C LEU A 56 -2.13 -11.98 21.03
N ALA A 57 -1.77 -13.03 20.31
CA ALA A 57 -1.83 -14.39 20.82
C ALA A 57 -1.01 -14.56 22.10
N ALA A 58 0.21 -14.04 22.14
CA ALA A 58 1.04 -14.04 23.33
C ALA A 58 0.45 -13.22 24.48
N THR A 59 -0.07 -12.02 24.19
CA THR A 59 -0.71 -11.13 25.18
C THR A 59 -1.88 -11.83 25.89
N PHE A 60 -2.73 -12.50 25.12
CA PHE A 60 -3.93 -13.17 25.62
C PHE A 60 -3.70 -14.66 25.94
N ARG A 61 -2.45 -15.12 25.93
CA ARG A 61 -2.06 -16.53 26.22
C ARG A 61 -2.85 -17.53 25.37
N ILE A 62 -2.93 -17.29 24.07
CA ILE A 62 -3.65 -18.14 23.14
C ILE A 62 -2.65 -19.10 22.48
N ALA A 63 -2.87 -20.40 22.63
CA ALA A 63 -2.24 -21.44 21.83
C ALA A 63 -3.05 -21.63 20.55
N VAL A 64 -2.37 -21.69 19.40
CA VAL A 64 -3.01 -21.86 18.09
C VAL A 64 -2.77 -23.26 17.59
N SER A 65 -3.82 -23.96 17.20
CA SER A 65 -3.78 -25.21 16.47
C SER A 65 -4.57 -25.11 15.17
N TYR A 66 -4.33 -26.04 14.25
CA TYR A 66 -4.94 -25.97 12.92
C TYR A 66 -5.61 -27.29 12.55
N LYS A 67 -6.80 -27.18 11.98
CA LYS A 67 -7.46 -28.21 11.19
C LYS A 67 -7.27 -27.89 9.72
N ILE A 68 -6.73 -28.80 8.94
CA ILE A 68 -6.44 -28.59 7.52
C ILE A 68 -7.31 -29.50 6.69
N GLU A 69 -8.02 -28.92 5.72
CA GLU A 69 -8.77 -29.62 4.69
C GLU A 69 -8.03 -29.43 3.37
N ASP A 70 -7.57 -30.53 2.76
CA ASP A 70 -6.98 -30.54 1.44
C ASP A 70 -8.09 -30.67 0.38
N LEU A 71 -8.29 -29.60 -0.37
CA LEU A 71 -9.26 -29.47 -1.45
C LEU A 71 -8.59 -29.44 -2.83
N SER A 72 -7.34 -29.90 -2.89
CA SER A 72 -6.52 -29.86 -4.11
C SER A 72 -7.06 -30.79 -5.18
N THR A 73 -6.84 -30.40 -6.43
CA THR A 73 -7.06 -31.21 -7.63
C THR A 73 -5.75 -31.31 -8.41
N PRO A 74 -5.61 -32.13 -9.44
CA PRO A 74 -4.39 -32.18 -10.26
C PRO A 74 -3.95 -30.82 -10.80
N ASP A 75 -4.90 -29.92 -11.07
CA ASP A 75 -4.64 -28.60 -11.68
C ASP A 75 -4.57 -27.44 -10.67
N VAL A 76 -4.94 -27.66 -9.41
CA VAL A 76 -5.06 -26.60 -8.41
C VAL A 76 -4.72 -27.13 -7.03
N ALA A 77 -3.69 -26.56 -6.39
CA ALA A 77 -3.47 -26.71 -4.95
C ALA A 77 -4.42 -25.77 -4.21
N ARG A 78 -5.23 -26.31 -3.28
CA ARG A 78 -6.24 -25.54 -2.53
C ARG A 78 -6.38 -26.11 -1.12
N TYR A 79 -6.25 -25.25 -0.14
CA TYR A 79 -6.39 -25.63 1.26
C TYR A 79 -7.37 -24.71 1.98
N ARG A 80 -8.25 -25.32 2.77
CA ARG A 80 -9.06 -24.65 3.77
C ARG A 80 -8.50 -25.00 5.14
N VAL A 81 -8.30 -24.00 5.98
CA VAL A 81 -7.73 -24.16 7.30
C VAL A 81 -8.64 -23.51 8.33
N THR A 82 -8.91 -24.23 9.41
CA THR A 82 -9.53 -23.68 10.61
C THR A 82 -8.46 -23.54 11.67
N ALA A 83 -8.17 -22.31 12.10
CA ALA A 83 -7.33 -22.05 13.26
C ALA A 83 -8.19 -22.06 14.53
N ILE A 84 -7.74 -22.79 15.54
CA ILE A 84 -8.43 -22.93 16.82
C ILE A 84 -7.57 -22.26 17.89
N GLY A 85 -8.15 -21.26 18.57
CA GLY A 85 -7.53 -20.56 19.69
C GLY A 85 -7.90 -21.20 21.02
N THR A 86 -6.90 -21.68 21.77
CA THR A 86 -7.09 -22.31 23.09
C THR A 86 -6.34 -21.51 24.13
N HIS A 87 -6.98 -21.15 25.23
CA HIS A 87 -6.32 -20.47 26.34
C HIS A 87 -5.30 -21.39 27.01
N GLN A 88 -4.03 -20.98 27.04
CA GLN A 88 -2.92 -21.83 27.47
C GLN A 88 -3.03 -22.36 28.90
N THR A 89 -3.60 -21.57 29.81
CA THR A 89 -3.67 -21.94 31.22
C THR A 89 -4.89 -22.82 31.54
N SER A 90 -6.06 -22.50 30.96
CA SER A 90 -7.30 -23.24 31.26
C SER A 90 -7.59 -24.37 30.29
N GLY A 91 -6.97 -24.40 29.12
CA GLY A 91 -7.29 -25.36 28.06
C GLY A 91 -8.63 -25.15 27.37
N ILE A 92 -9.33 -24.05 27.69
CA ILE A 92 -10.63 -23.73 27.09
C ILE A 92 -10.43 -23.22 25.66
N VAL A 93 -11.19 -23.75 24.72
CA VAL A 93 -11.26 -23.22 23.35
C VAL A 93 -11.98 -21.86 23.38
N MET A 94 -11.29 -20.83 22.97
CA MET A 94 -11.80 -19.45 22.98
C MET A 94 -12.58 -19.12 21.70
N GLY A 95 -12.24 -19.76 20.58
CA GLY A 95 -12.91 -19.56 19.31
C GLY A 95 -12.09 -20.07 18.15
N GLU A 96 -12.63 -19.88 16.97
CA GLU A 96 -12.05 -20.37 15.71
C GLU A 96 -12.06 -19.26 14.65
N GLY A 97 -11.18 -19.41 13.64
CA GLY A 97 -11.16 -18.59 12.45
C GLY A 97 -10.81 -19.42 11.24
N MET A 98 -11.46 -19.15 10.11
CA MET A 98 -11.21 -19.87 8.87
C MET A 98 -10.41 -19.03 7.88
N GLY A 99 -9.58 -19.73 7.09
CA GLY A 99 -8.85 -19.14 5.98
C GLY A 99 -8.71 -20.16 4.86
N GLU A 100 -8.85 -19.70 3.64
CA GLU A 100 -8.68 -20.53 2.45
C GLU A 100 -7.69 -19.85 1.50
N CYS A 101 -6.94 -20.66 0.76
CA CYS A 101 -6.05 -20.18 -0.28
C CYS A 101 -5.97 -21.20 -1.41
N SER A 102 -5.78 -20.71 -2.64
CA SER A 102 -5.72 -21.53 -3.85
C SER A 102 -4.62 -21.05 -4.80
N SER A 103 -3.92 -21.99 -5.43
CA SER A 103 -3.02 -21.70 -6.55
C SER A 103 -3.74 -21.15 -7.79
N GLY A 104 -5.09 -21.27 -7.82
CA GLY A 104 -5.94 -20.64 -8.83
C GLY A 104 -6.14 -19.13 -8.67
N GLU A 105 -5.77 -18.55 -7.51
CA GLU A 105 -5.81 -17.10 -7.32
C GLU A 105 -4.87 -16.40 -8.30
N GLU A 106 -5.27 -15.25 -8.81
CA GLU A 106 -4.56 -14.55 -9.90
C GLU A 106 -3.09 -14.29 -9.57
N LYS A 107 -2.77 -13.99 -8.31
CA LYS A 107 -1.39 -13.75 -7.85
C LYS A 107 -0.49 -14.98 -7.87
N TYR A 108 -1.05 -16.19 -7.83
CA TYR A 108 -0.29 -17.45 -7.83
C TYR A 108 -0.37 -18.17 -9.16
N LYS A 109 -1.46 -17.96 -9.88
CA LYS A 109 -1.79 -18.67 -11.12
C LYS A 109 -0.75 -18.48 -12.22
N TRP A 110 -0.11 -17.32 -12.28
CA TRP A 110 0.78 -16.93 -13.35
C TRP A 110 2.14 -16.50 -12.83
N ARG A 111 3.20 -16.98 -13.44
CA ARG A 111 4.56 -16.51 -13.24
C ARG A 111 5.15 -15.96 -14.52
N LYS A 112 6.16 -15.11 -14.41
CA LYS A 112 6.95 -14.67 -15.56
C LYS A 112 7.65 -15.88 -16.18
N ALA A 113 7.63 -16.01 -17.49
CA ALA A 113 8.45 -16.99 -18.21
C ALA A 113 9.93 -16.66 -18.04
N VAL A 114 10.77 -17.69 -17.85
CA VAL A 114 12.21 -17.53 -17.65
C VAL A 114 12.86 -16.95 -18.92
N ASN A 115 12.40 -17.42 -20.08
CA ASN A 115 12.87 -16.95 -21.39
C ASN A 115 11.78 -17.14 -22.47
N ALA A 116 12.05 -16.68 -23.67
CA ALA A 116 11.14 -16.79 -24.80
C ALA A 116 10.91 -18.25 -25.26
N ASN A 117 11.90 -19.12 -25.11
CA ASN A 117 11.78 -20.52 -25.48
C ASN A 117 10.83 -21.27 -24.57
N GLU A 118 10.87 -21.02 -23.26
CA GLU A 118 9.88 -21.56 -22.30
C GLU A 118 8.48 -21.11 -22.70
N PHE A 119 8.29 -19.81 -22.95
CA PHE A 119 6.99 -19.29 -23.33
C PHE A 119 6.45 -19.92 -24.63
N ALA A 120 7.29 -20.15 -25.62
CA ALA A 120 6.90 -20.76 -26.87
C ALA A 120 6.56 -22.26 -26.73
N ALA A 121 7.26 -22.95 -25.83
CA ALA A 121 7.06 -24.40 -25.60
C ALA A 121 5.80 -24.73 -24.79
N VAL A 122 5.24 -23.77 -24.03
CA VAL A 122 4.04 -23.98 -23.20
C VAL A 122 2.78 -23.85 -24.09
N PRO A 123 1.77 -24.74 -23.95
CA PRO A 123 0.49 -24.64 -24.64
C PRO A 123 -0.19 -23.29 -24.48
N GLU A 124 -0.99 -22.88 -25.48
CA GLU A 124 -1.62 -21.55 -25.52
C GLU A 124 -2.56 -21.29 -24.33
N ASP A 125 -3.29 -22.29 -23.88
CA ASP A 125 -4.19 -22.22 -22.72
C ASP A 125 -3.46 -22.07 -21.39
N ARG A 126 -2.14 -22.33 -21.37
CA ARG A 126 -1.28 -22.25 -20.19
C ARG A 126 -0.27 -21.09 -20.27
N ARG A 127 -0.38 -20.20 -21.24
CA ARG A 127 0.45 -19.01 -21.38
C ARG A 127 -0.37 -17.79 -21.71
N ARG A 128 0.14 -16.62 -21.35
CA ARG A 128 -0.47 -15.33 -21.72
C ARG A 128 0.57 -14.22 -21.80
N VAL A 129 0.22 -13.16 -22.49
CA VAL A 129 0.95 -11.89 -22.42
C VAL A 129 0.18 -10.96 -21.49
N LYS A 130 0.81 -10.52 -20.41
CA LYS A 130 0.26 -9.49 -19.53
C LYS A 130 0.75 -8.13 -20.03
N PHE A 131 -0.16 -7.34 -20.57
CA PHE A 131 0.13 -5.98 -21.06
C PHE A 131 0.39 -5.05 -19.86
N GLY A 132 1.55 -4.41 -19.85
CA GLY A 132 1.96 -3.46 -18.83
C GLY A 132 2.01 -2.03 -19.37
N LYS A 133 2.08 -1.04 -18.47
CA LYS A 133 2.20 0.37 -18.87
C LYS A 133 3.50 0.69 -19.61
N SER A 134 4.60 -0.05 -19.33
CA SER A 134 5.92 0.21 -19.88
C SER A 134 6.45 -0.91 -20.79
N TYR A 135 6.05 -2.16 -20.53
CA TYR A 135 6.44 -3.32 -21.32
C TYR A 135 5.50 -4.49 -21.08
N ASP A 136 5.43 -5.38 -22.03
CA ASP A 136 4.63 -6.60 -21.94
C ASP A 136 5.43 -7.71 -21.27
N VAL A 137 4.74 -8.54 -20.47
CA VAL A 137 5.35 -9.64 -19.74
C VAL A 137 4.76 -10.96 -20.21
N ASN A 138 5.63 -11.82 -20.77
CA ASN A 138 5.28 -13.20 -21.09
C ASN A 138 5.11 -13.99 -19.78
N GLN A 139 3.94 -14.56 -19.57
CA GLN A 139 3.58 -15.33 -18.37
C GLN A 139 3.17 -16.76 -18.75
N VAL A 140 3.52 -17.70 -17.88
CA VAL A 140 3.12 -19.12 -17.97
C VAL A 140 2.42 -19.54 -16.69
N ARG A 141 1.54 -20.55 -16.78
CA ARG A 141 0.87 -21.15 -15.61
C ARG A 141 1.93 -21.70 -14.66
N THR A 142 1.79 -21.40 -13.38
CA THR A 142 2.60 -22.01 -12.33
C THR A 142 2.08 -23.43 -12.04
N GLU A 143 2.98 -24.38 -11.87
CA GLU A 143 2.58 -25.74 -11.49
C GLU A 143 2.07 -25.74 -10.03
N PRO A 144 0.91 -26.37 -9.77
CA PRO A 144 0.32 -26.40 -8.43
C PRO A 144 1.22 -27.01 -7.37
N ALA A 145 2.03 -28.02 -7.75
CA ALA A 145 2.95 -28.69 -6.86
C ALA A 145 4.06 -27.76 -6.31
N ASP A 146 4.54 -26.82 -7.15
CA ASP A 146 5.55 -25.82 -6.74
C ASP A 146 5.01 -24.83 -5.73
N LEU A 147 3.69 -24.65 -5.71
CA LEU A 147 3.00 -23.68 -4.87
C LEU A 147 2.37 -24.31 -3.62
N ALA A 148 2.24 -25.63 -3.52
CA ALA A 148 1.46 -26.30 -2.48
C ALA A 148 1.80 -25.82 -1.06
N ASN A 149 3.10 -25.74 -0.73
CA ASN A 149 3.54 -25.25 0.58
C ASN A 149 3.21 -23.76 0.80
N THR A 150 3.37 -22.93 -0.22
CA THR A 150 3.05 -21.49 -0.15
C THR A 150 1.56 -21.29 0.07
N ILE A 151 0.71 -22.01 -0.66
CA ILE A 151 -0.74 -21.96 -0.55
C ILE A 151 -1.20 -22.42 0.84
N LEU A 152 -0.64 -23.53 1.36
CA LEU A 152 -0.95 -24.02 2.70
C LEU A 152 -0.56 -22.99 3.78
N LYS A 153 0.65 -22.44 3.72
CA LYS A 153 1.09 -21.40 4.66
C LYS A 153 0.21 -20.16 4.62
N MET A 154 -0.26 -19.77 3.43
CA MET A 154 -1.14 -18.64 3.28
C MET A 154 -2.54 -18.91 3.86
N ALA A 155 -3.10 -20.09 3.64
CA ALA A 155 -4.36 -20.49 4.27
C ALA A 155 -4.25 -20.50 5.80
N CYS A 156 -3.16 -21.04 6.36
CA CYS A 156 -2.89 -20.98 7.80
C CYS A 156 -2.77 -19.53 8.32
N LYS A 157 -2.07 -18.66 7.60
CA LYS A 157 -1.94 -17.24 7.96
C LYS A 157 -3.30 -16.56 8.02
N ARG A 158 -4.13 -16.73 6.98
CA ARG A 158 -5.48 -16.17 6.91
C ARG A 158 -6.34 -16.65 8.09
N ALA A 159 -6.34 -17.96 8.34
CA ALA A 159 -7.08 -18.55 9.44
C ALA A 159 -6.64 -18.03 10.82
N GLN A 160 -5.31 -17.92 11.04
CA GLN A 160 -4.76 -17.42 12.30
C GLN A 160 -5.16 -15.97 12.58
N VAL A 161 -5.03 -15.09 11.58
CA VAL A 161 -5.40 -13.67 11.74
C VAL A 161 -6.89 -13.55 12.01
N ALA A 162 -7.74 -14.26 11.27
CA ALA A 162 -9.19 -14.29 11.48
C ALA A 162 -9.54 -14.74 12.91
N MET A 163 -8.95 -15.85 13.37
CA MET A 163 -9.17 -16.36 14.72
C MET A 163 -8.75 -15.36 15.78
N ILE A 164 -7.56 -14.75 15.69
CA ILE A 164 -7.09 -13.78 16.68
C ILE A 164 -8.00 -12.57 16.75
N LEU A 165 -8.42 -12.01 15.61
CA LEU A 165 -9.36 -10.88 15.59
C LEU A 165 -10.68 -11.23 16.29
N ASN A 166 -11.20 -12.45 16.05
CA ASN A 166 -12.45 -12.91 16.66
C ASN A 166 -12.33 -13.08 18.19
N VAL A 167 -11.27 -13.75 18.68
CA VAL A 167 -11.16 -14.12 20.10
C VAL A 167 -10.65 -13.00 21.00
N THR A 168 -10.00 -11.98 20.40
CA THR A 168 -9.46 -10.84 21.17
C THR A 168 -10.32 -9.57 21.05
N ALA A 169 -11.38 -9.59 20.25
CA ALA A 169 -12.16 -8.41 19.87
C ALA A 169 -11.31 -7.30 19.22
N ALA A 170 -10.19 -7.66 18.59
CA ALA A 170 -9.27 -6.71 17.97
C ALA A 170 -9.82 -6.11 16.67
N SER A 171 -10.97 -6.56 16.17
CA SER A 171 -11.66 -5.98 15.00
C SER A 171 -12.08 -4.52 15.19
N ASP A 172 -12.12 -4.04 16.44
CA ASP A 172 -12.30 -2.61 16.70
C ASP A 172 -11.08 -1.77 16.30
N CYS A 173 -9.89 -2.36 16.39
CA CYS A 173 -8.61 -1.69 16.09
C CYS A 173 -8.08 -1.99 14.70
N PHE A 174 -8.37 -3.18 14.17
CA PHE A 174 -7.80 -3.67 12.92
C PHE A 174 -8.87 -4.12 11.93
N THR A 175 -8.55 -4.05 10.65
CA THR A 175 -9.27 -4.76 9.59
C THR A 175 -8.57 -6.05 9.22
N GLN A 176 -9.33 -7.00 8.67
CA GLN A 176 -8.84 -8.35 8.38
C GLN A 176 -8.29 -8.49 6.96
N ASP A 177 -8.91 -7.82 5.99
CA ASP A 177 -8.85 -8.27 4.60
C ASP A 177 -8.03 -7.35 3.70
N ILE A 178 -6.71 -7.63 3.64
CA ILE A 178 -5.84 -7.11 2.59
C ILE A 178 -6.30 -7.63 1.22
N GLU A 179 -6.98 -8.77 1.21
CA GLU A 179 -7.34 -9.51 0.00
C GLU A 179 -8.63 -9.00 -0.65
N ASP A 180 -9.49 -8.36 0.10
CA ASP A 180 -10.68 -7.67 -0.40
C ASP A 180 -10.37 -6.29 -0.98
N LEU A 181 -9.11 -5.83 -0.86
CA LEU A 181 -8.71 -4.57 -1.45
C LEU A 181 -8.63 -4.65 -2.97
N PRO A 182 -8.96 -3.57 -3.69
CA PRO A 182 -8.73 -3.45 -5.12
C PRO A 182 -7.29 -3.83 -5.49
N GLU A 183 -7.11 -4.51 -6.60
CA GLU A 183 -5.80 -5.03 -7.05
C GLU A 183 -4.73 -3.94 -7.14
N GLU A 184 -5.13 -2.71 -7.44
CA GLU A 184 -4.26 -1.54 -7.51
C GLU A 184 -3.62 -1.18 -6.15
N LEU A 185 -4.33 -1.42 -5.05
CA LEU A 185 -3.85 -1.18 -3.68
C LEU A 185 -3.02 -2.37 -3.15
N ARG A 186 -3.32 -3.59 -3.61
CA ARG A 186 -2.59 -4.80 -3.23
C ARG A 186 -1.17 -4.88 -3.79
N GLN A 187 -0.88 -4.22 -4.92
CA GLN A 187 0.44 -4.28 -5.59
C GLN A 187 1.59 -3.73 -4.75
N ASN A 188 1.31 -2.97 -3.71
CA ASN A 188 2.31 -2.36 -2.84
C ASN A 188 2.48 -3.11 -1.50
N VAL A 189 1.76 -4.22 -1.29
CA VAL A 189 1.83 -5.01 -0.06
C VAL A 189 2.41 -6.38 -0.39
N ASP A 190 3.50 -6.75 0.29
CA ASP A 190 3.96 -8.12 0.27
C ASP A 190 2.92 -9.00 0.95
N THR A 191 2.28 -9.86 0.18
CA THR A 191 1.21 -10.71 0.68
C THR A 191 1.71 -11.88 1.53
N GLU A 192 3.03 -12.16 1.55
CA GLU A 192 3.62 -13.18 2.42
C GLU A 192 3.96 -12.61 3.80
N THR A 193 4.58 -11.43 3.83
CA THR A 193 5.00 -10.78 5.07
C THR A 193 3.99 -9.76 5.57
N GLY A 194 3.14 -9.22 4.68
CA GLY A 194 2.27 -8.09 4.93
C GLY A 194 3.02 -6.75 4.90
N GLU A 195 4.32 -6.75 4.60
CA GLU A 195 5.09 -5.52 4.50
C GLU A 195 4.62 -4.67 3.33
N ILE A 196 4.43 -3.40 3.59
CA ILE A 196 4.20 -2.43 2.51
C ILE A 196 5.55 -2.16 1.88
N HIS A 197 5.77 -2.62 0.66
CA HIS A 197 6.87 -2.13 -0.13
C HIS A 197 6.63 -0.63 -0.32
N LYS A 198 7.25 0.20 0.54
CA LYS A 198 7.44 1.60 0.19
C LYS A 198 8.18 1.55 -1.14
N LYS A 199 7.48 1.82 -2.23
CA LYS A 199 8.16 2.15 -3.47
C LYS A 199 9.18 3.21 -3.06
N GLU A 200 10.46 2.88 -3.08
CA GLU A 200 11.47 3.92 -3.05
C GLU A 200 11.02 4.92 -4.11
N PRO A 201 10.90 6.21 -3.76
CA PRO A 201 10.50 7.20 -4.74
C PRO A 201 11.45 7.01 -5.93
N GLN A 202 10.90 6.51 -7.04
CA GLN A 202 11.73 6.37 -8.25
C GLN A 202 12.28 7.76 -8.51
N PRO A 203 13.59 7.91 -8.74
CA PRO A 203 14.16 9.22 -8.96
C PRO A 203 13.35 9.86 -10.10
N ILE A 204 12.73 10.98 -9.79
CA ILE A 204 11.90 11.71 -10.74
C ILE A 204 12.78 11.99 -11.95
N PRO A 205 12.42 11.53 -13.16
CA PRO A 205 13.28 11.67 -14.33
C PRO A 205 13.58 13.16 -14.57
N PRO A 206 14.77 13.49 -15.06
CA PRO A 206 15.07 14.85 -15.44
C PRO A 206 14.16 15.29 -16.60
N LEU A 207 13.75 16.55 -16.60
CA LEU A 207 12.95 17.14 -17.66
C LEU A 207 13.72 17.03 -18.99
N SER A 208 13.09 16.44 -20.00
CA SER A 208 13.73 16.29 -21.30
C SER A 208 14.07 17.66 -21.93
N ALA A 209 15.10 17.69 -22.76
CA ALA A 209 15.52 18.92 -23.46
C ALA A 209 14.38 19.47 -24.34
N GLU A 210 13.56 18.60 -24.93
CA GLU A 210 12.42 18.99 -25.76
C GLU A 210 11.30 19.64 -24.94
N GLU A 211 10.95 19.04 -23.82
CA GLU A 211 9.93 19.59 -22.90
C GLU A 211 10.39 20.89 -22.27
N PHE A 212 11.66 20.98 -21.88
CA PHE A 212 12.24 22.21 -21.40
C PHE A 212 12.17 23.32 -22.46
N SER A 213 12.54 23.02 -23.71
CA SER A 213 12.47 23.96 -24.82
C SER A 213 11.06 24.46 -25.11
N LYS A 214 10.04 23.61 -24.95
CA LYS A 214 8.63 24.00 -25.09
C LYS A 214 8.16 24.94 -23.98
N GLN A 215 8.61 24.74 -22.76
CA GLN A 215 8.21 25.55 -21.60
C GLN A 215 9.05 26.82 -21.42
N LYS A 216 10.28 26.80 -21.90
CA LYS A 216 11.26 27.91 -21.78
C LYS A 216 10.69 29.28 -22.14
N PRO A 217 10.03 29.49 -23.29
CA PRO A 217 9.51 30.82 -23.67
C PRO A 217 8.52 31.37 -22.65
N LYS A 218 7.61 30.52 -22.15
CA LYS A 218 6.60 30.88 -21.16
C LYS A 218 7.23 31.26 -19.81
N TRP A 219 8.20 30.45 -19.35
CA TRP A 219 8.88 30.70 -18.08
C TRP A 219 9.78 31.93 -18.16
N GLN A 220 10.52 32.09 -19.22
CA GLN A 220 11.39 33.25 -19.46
C GLN A 220 10.57 34.54 -19.51
N ALA A 221 9.44 34.56 -20.23
CA ALA A 221 8.54 35.72 -20.26
C ALA A 221 8.02 36.08 -18.87
N ALA A 222 7.70 35.08 -18.00
CA ALA A 222 7.26 35.32 -16.65
C ALA A 222 8.37 35.93 -15.75
N VAL A 223 9.62 35.56 -15.96
CA VAL A 223 10.77 36.14 -15.23
C VAL A 223 11.08 37.55 -15.73
N VAL A 224 11.17 37.74 -17.04
CA VAL A 224 11.49 39.04 -17.67
C VAL A 224 10.42 40.07 -17.34
N SER A 225 9.13 39.69 -17.33
CA SER A 225 8.02 40.58 -16.94
C SER A 225 7.92 40.84 -15.43
N GLY A 226 8.75 40.17 -14.60
CA GLY A 226 8.73 40.29 -13.16
C GLY A 226 7.53 39.63 -12.47
N LYS A 227 6.69 38.86 -13.19
CA LYS A 227 5.57 38.12 -12.62
C LYS A 227 6.01 36.99 -11.70
N LYS A 228 7.17 36.35 -11.98
CA LYS A 228 7.77 35.29 -11.14
C LYS A 228 9.26 35.45 -11.08
N THR A 229 9.89 34.96 -10.00
CA THR A 229 11.35 34.86 -9.91
C THR A 229 11.84 33.55 -10.49
N ALA A 230 13.10 33.48 -10.90
CA ALA A 230 13.74 32.24 -11.36
C ALA A 230 13.63 31.12 -10.31
N GLU A 231 13.86 31.44 -9.04
CA GLU A 231 13.74 30.52 -7.91
C GLU A 231 12.32 29.98 -7.74
N ALA A 232 11.30 30.85 -7.91
CA ALA A 232 9.90 30.43 -7.82
C ALA A 232 9.52 29.44 -8.91
N ILE A 233 10.08 29.57 -10.13
CA ILE A 233 9.87 28.60 -11.22
C ILE A 233 10.56 27.28 -10.91
N ILE A 234 11.80 27.28 -10.43
CA ILE A 234 12.55 26.08 -10.05
C ILE A 234 11.81 25.33 -8.92
N ALA A 235 11.38 26.05 -7.90
CA ALA A 235 10.61 25.48 -6.79
C ALA A 235 9.27 24.89 -7.25
N TRP A 236 8.57 25.57 -8.15
CA TRP A 236 7.29 25.10 -8.69
C TRP A 236 7.46 23.79 -9.49
N VAL A 237 8.47 23.70 -10.38
CA VAL A 237 8.74 22.47 -11.14
C VAL A 237 9.07 21.31 -10.18
N SER A 238 9.87 21.56 -9.16
CA SER A 238 10.21 20.54 -8.14
C SER A 238 8.96 20.08 -7.34
N ALA A 239 8.04 21.00 -7.05
CA ALA A 239 6.82 20.69 -6.31
C ALA A 239 5.79 19.84 -7.09
N GLN A 240 5.85 19.85 -8.43
CA GLN A 240 4.94 19.05 -9.28
C GLN A 240 5.21 17.54 -9.23
N ASN A 241 6.37 17.10 -8.74
CA ASN A 241 6.78 15.69 -8.67
C ASN A 241 6.69 14.91 -10.00
N ILE A 242 6.72 15.61 -11.14
CA ILE A 242 6.60 15.00 -12.49
C ILE A 242 7.97 14.88 -13.15
N ALA A 243 8.82 15.90 -13.00
CA ALA A 243 10.16 15.96 -13.56
C ALA A 243 11.09 16.80 -12.68
N THR A 244 12.40 16.52 -12.73
CA THR A 244 13.44 17.36 -12.08
C THR A 244 14.16 18.19 -13.12
N LEU A 245 14.57 19.40 -12.75
CA LEU A 245 15.44 20.22 -13.61
C LEU A 245 16.89 19.78 -13.46
N THR A 246 17.59 19.61 -14.56
CA THR A 246 19.04 19.38 -14.55
C THR A 246 19.78 20.65 -14.07
N ASP A 247 21.02 20.49 -13.62
CA ASP A 247 21.80 21.64 -13.14
C ASP A 247 22.06 22.66 -14.27
N ALA A 248 22.18 22.19 -15.52
CA ALA A 248 22.26 23.06 -16.69
C ALA A 248 20.98 23.87 -16.91
N GLN A 249 19.80 23.24 -16.79
CA GLN A 249 18.50 23.92 -16.90
C GLN A 249 18.26 24.92 -15.75
N LYS A 250 18.66 24.57 -14.52
CA LYS A 250 18.60 25.49 -13.37
C LYS A 250 19.52 26.71 -13.58
N ALA A 251 20.74 26.48 -14.06
CA ALA A 251 21.70 27.57 -14.35
C ALA A 251 21.14 28.50 -15.43
N GLU A 252 20.51 27.95 -16.47
CA GLU A 252 19.89 28.73 -17.54
C GLU A 252 18.71 29.58 -17.01
N ILE A 253 17.82 29.01 -16.19
CA ILE A 253 16.70 29.74 -15.56
C ILE A 253 17.21 30.85 -14.66
N ASN A 254 18.25 30.60 -13.86
CA ASN A 254 18.85 31.58 -12.98
C ASN A 254 19.57 32.71 -13.73
N GLY A 255 19.94 32.46 -14.99
CA GLY A 255 20.54 33.49 -15.87
C GLY A 255 19.52 34.49 -16.44
N TRP A 256 18.23 34.24 -16.33
CA TRP A 256 17.21 35.17 -16.84
C TRP A 256 17.05 36.35 -15.89
N LYS A 257 17.21 37.56 -16.45
CA LYS A 257 17.08 38.83 -15.70
C LYS A 257 15.76 39.50 -16.00
N LYS A 258 15.21 40.18 -15.01
CA LYS A 258 14.08 41.09 -15.19
C LYS A 258 14.51 42.21 -16.12
N ALA A 259 13.67 42.59 -17.09
CA ALA A 259 13.90 43.75 -17.93
C ALA A 259 13.98 44.98 -17.04
N GLU A 260 15.08 45.73 -17.12
CA GLU A 260 15.15 47.08 -16.54
C GLU A 260 14.15 47.98 -17.29
N PRO A 261 13.34 48.76 -16.60
CA PRO A 261 12.49 49.71 -17.29
C PRO A 261 13.37 50.74 -18.00
N GLU A 262 13.27 50.86 -19.32
CA GLU A 262 13.82 52.01 -20.02
C GLU A 262 13.23 53.27 -19.41
N ALA A 263 14.12 54.22 -19.03
CA ALA A 263 13.73 55.51 -18.50
C ALA A 263 13.03 56.32 -19.59
N GLU A 264 11.70 56.23 -19.65
CA GLU A 264 10.90 57.12 -20.46
C GLU A 264 10.74 58.47 -19.77
N ASN A 265 11.11 59.50 -20.50
CA ASN A 265 10.92 60.90 -20.18
C ASN A 265 9.44 61.16 -19.78
N LEU A 266 9.29 61.75 -18.61
CA LEU A 266 8.05 62.35 -18.14
C LEU A 266 7.78 63.62 -18.95
N ASP A 267 6.70 63.64 -19.73
CA ASP A 267 5.84 64.81 -19.87
C ASP A 267 4.38 64.42 -20.17
N ALA A 268 3.52 64.83 -19.22
CA ALA A 268 2.12 65.16 -19.25
C ALA A 268 1.12 64.20 -20.00
N GLU A 269 0.22 63.58 -19.31
CA GLU A 269 -1.20 64.03 -19.21
C GLU A 269 -2.06 63.07 -18.38
N ALA A 270 -2.78 63.62 -17.45
CA ALA A 270 -3.74 62.92 -16.61
C ALA A 270 -4.99 62.51 -17.42
N THR A 271 -5.46 61.26 -17.33
CA THR A 271 -6.90 60.95 -17.20
C THR A 271 -7.19 59.46 -17.01
N LYS A 272 -8.00 59.19 -15.98
CA LYS A 272 -8.93 58.06 -15.76
C LYS A 272 -8.42 56.64 -15.69
N ALA A 273 -8.52 56.07 -14.47
CA ALA A 273 -8.56 54.65 -14.19
C ALA A 273 -9.85 53.97 -14.69
N PRO A 274 -9.76 52.75 -15.19
CA PRO A 274 -10.89 51.83 -15.20
C PRO A 274 -10.72 50.72 -14.15
N ALA A 275 -11.88 50.24 -13.69
CA ALA A 275 -12.07 49.29 -12.60
C ALA A 275 -11.42 47.92 -12.83
N ILE A 276 -11.00 47.33 -11.72
CA ILE A 276 -10.46 45.97 -11.63
C ILE A 276 -11.62 44.99 -11.63
N ASP A 277 -11.57 44.02 -12.52
CA ASP A 277 -12.45 42.85 -12.58
C ASP A 277 -11.86 41.74 -11.69
N PRO A 278 -12.62 41.13 -10.73
CA PRO A 278 -12.08 40.19 -9.76
C PRO A 278 -11.96 38.75 -10.24
N ASP A 279 -12.24 38.41 -11.50
CA ASP A 279 -12.38 37.00 -11.96
C ASP A 279 -11.31 36.51 -12.96
N ASP A 280 -10.10 37.10 -12.99
CA ASP A 280 -9.04 36.58 -13.89
C ASP A 280 -8.11 35.62 -13.15
N HIS A 281 -8.46 34.34 -13.17
CA HIS A 281 -7.61 33.26 -12.73
C HIS A 281 -6.59 32.86 -13.84
N PRO A 282 -5.28 32.86 -13.58
CA PRO A 282 -4.26 32.64 -14.61
C PRO A 282 -3.96 31.16 -14.89
N PHE A 283 -4.91 30.27 -14.75
CA PHE A 283 -4.71 28.84 -14.98
C PHE A 283 -5.94 28.22 -15.67
N ASP A 284 -6.03 28.39 -16.98
CA ASP A 284 -6.61 27.46 -17.94
C ASP A 284 -5.65 27.26 -19.09
#